data_f1a0291b423b114b27c378f7e1c6d911
#
_entry.id   f1a0291b423b114b27c378f7e1c6d911
#
_cell.length_a   1.000
_cell.length_b   1.000
_cell.length_c   1.000
_cell.angle_alpha   90.00
_cell.angle_beta   90.00
_cell.angle_gamma   90.00
#
_symmetry.space_group_name_H-M   'P 1'
#
loop_
_entity.id
_entity.type
_entity.pdbx_description
1 polymer ?
#
loop_
_entity_poly.entity_id
_entity_poly.type
_entity_poly.pdbx_seq_one_letter_code
_entity_poly.pdbx_strand_id
1 'polypeptide(L)'
;VAALLLTMGTTTSCVGDLDVTPINPNIQTNLNIDGLFNKCYANFAMAGNGGANGDCDIDGIDGGTSGFVRQTFNANELTTDEAICGWGDDGIAGFCYNSYNATNPMLTGLYARITTGIAYCNQYLAEAGDQDATKLAEVRFLRAYEYYSLMDAWGNIPFTLQPLTKPERYTRAQTYEWLEKELLEIEPNLSEAKAKKSSDAGYGRVDKAACWLLLSRLYLNAEVYTGTAQWEKAKEYAKKVMDSSYKLNTTSVNGWSAYQMLFMGDNGETDAAYEGIFPLLQDGLKTTSWCSTLFLLASTYDQDMHANPNNPTATNGTDQAWGGNRARPDLVKKFFPNGNVPNLESYATAEAAGDDRALFCGVNRTLDNEDVSTFKSGFGVAKFTNFKTDGS
;
A
#
# COMPACT_ATOMS: atom_id res chain seq x y z
N VAL A 1 -51.09 70.99 -16.33
CA VAL A 1 -50.98 69.68 -15.68
C VAL A 1 -50.16 68.74 -16.61
N ALA A 2 -48.88 68.56 -16.36
CA ALA A 2 -48.03 67.71 -17.13
C ALA A 2 -47.93 66.33 -16.42
N ALA A 3 -48.31 65.26 -17.11
CA ALA A 3 -48.17 63.91 -16.63
C ALA A 3 -46.77 63.39 -17.03
N LEU A 4 -45.95 63.09 -16.02
CA LEU A 4 -44.66 62.45 -16.18
C LEU A 4 -44.83 60.90 -16.24
N LEU A 5 -44.68 60.34 -17.44
CA LEU A 5 -44.59 58.85 -17.60
C LEU A 5 -43.25 58.41 -17.21
N LEU A 6 -43.17 57.69 -16.08
CA LEU A 6 -41.99 56.96 -15.64
C LEU A 6 -41.94 55.59 -16.37
N THR A 7 -41.14 55.47 -17.41
CA THR A 7 -40.77 54.14 -17.99
C THR A 7 -39.83 53.43 -17.09
N MET A 8 -40.34 52.44 -16.38
CA MET A 8 -39.47 51.43 -15.72
C MET A 8 -38.77 50.57 -16.80
N GLY A 9 -37.53 50.87 -17.08
CA GLY A 9 -36.68 49.99 -17.85
C GLY A 9 -36.38 48.74 -17.02
N THR A 10 -36.96 47.61 -17.44
CA THR A 10 -36.53 46.31 -16.93
C THR A 10 -35.13 46.04 -17.44
N THR A 11 -34.12 46.25 -16.59
CA THR A 11 -32.78 45.72 -16.85
C THR A 11 -32.85 44.19 -16.69
N THR A 12 -33.04 43.48 -17.80
CA THR A 12 -32.76 42.07 -17.84
C THR A 12 -31.26 41.92 -17.64
N SER A 13 -30.85 41.64 -16.41
CA SER A 13 -29.48 41.18 -16.14
C SER A 13 -29.29 39.89 -16.93
N CYS A 14 -28.35 39.89 -17.87
CA CYS A 14 -27.91 38.67 -18.59
C CYS A 14 -27.23 37.74 -17.61
N VAL A 15 -28.00 36.96 -16.86
CA VAL A 15 -27.49 35.95 -15.95
C VAL A 15 -26.80 34.81 -16.73
N GLY A 16 -27.18 34.65 -18.01
CA GLY A 16 -26.54 33.64 -18.91
C GLY A 16 -25.10 33.93 -19.29
N ASP A 17 -24.64 35.19 -19.19
CA ASP A 17 -23.22 35.51 -19.46
C ASP A 17 -22.28 35.11 -18.33
N LEU A 18 -22.80 34.63 -17.19
CA LEU A 18 -22.02 34.08 -16.07
C LEU A 18 -21.81 32.57 -16.17
N ASP A 19 -22.53 31.87 -17.05
CA ASP A 19 -22.36 30.46 -17.37
C ASP A 19 -21.28 30.26 -18.46
N VAL A 20 -20.08 30.74 -18.20
CA VAL A 20 -18.98 30.56 -19.13
C VAL A 20 -18.34 29.17 -18.93
N THR A 21 -18.29 28.40 -20.01
CA THR A 21 -17.46 27.20 -20.04
C THR A 21 -16.00 27.64 -20.04
N PRO A 22 -15.16 27.13 -19.09
CA PRO A 22 -13.75 27.49 -19.05
C PRO A 22 -13.08 27.20 -20.40
N ILE A 23 -12.37 28.19 -20.94
CA ILE A 23 -11.63 28.05 -22.21
C ILE A 23 -10.39 27.19 -22.01
N ASN A 24 -9.89 27.10 -20.78
CA ASN A 24 -8.74 26.24 -20.46
C ASN A 24 -9.16 24.75 -20.50
N PRO A 25 -8.66 23.94 -21.43
CA PRO A 25 -9.03 22.53 -21.54
C PRO A 25 -8.65 21.68 -20.32
N ASN A 26 -7.79 22.21 -19.43
CA ASN A 26 -7.39 21.56 -18.20
C ASN A 26 -8.37 21.81 -17.03
N ILE A 27 -9.33 22.71 -17.20
CA ILE A 27 -10.40 22.93 -16.22
C ILE A 27 -11.55 21.98 -16.57
N GLN A 28 -11.67 20.92 -15.80
CA GLN A 28 -12.81 20.00 -15.93
C GLN A 28 -14.04 20.63 -15.26
N THR A 29 -15.07 20.90 -16.05
CA THR A 29 -16.37 21.36 -15.56
C THR A 29 -17.26 20.24 -15.02
N ASN A 30 -16.94 18.98 -15.38
CA ASN A 30 -17.61 17.78 -14.90
C ASN A 30 -16.58 16.87 -14.24
N LEU A 31 -16.68 16.68 -12.93
CA LEU A 31 -15.84 15.75 -12.21
C LEU A 31 -16.18 14.31 -12.63
N ASN A 32 -15.16 13.55 -13.03
CA ASN A 32 -15.30 12.12 -13.28
C ASN A 32 -15.35 11.37 -11.94
N ILE A 33 -16.53 11.15 -11.40
CA ILE A 33 -16.75 10.51 -10.09
C ILE A 33 -16.19 9.07 -10.08
N ASP A 34 -16.39 8.28 -11.14
CA ASP A 34 -15.84 6.92 -11.22
C ASP A 34 -14.31 6.94 -11.31
N GLY A 35 -13.74 7.91 -12.03
CA GLY A 35 -12.29 8.11 -12.05
C GLY A 35 -11.74 8.50 -10.68
N LEU A 36 -12.42 9.34 -9.93
CA LEU A 36 -12.03 9.73 -8.58
C LEU A 36 -12.16 8.55 -7.59
N PHE A 37 -13.22 7.74 -7.73
CA PHE A 37 -13.36 6.50 -6.98
C PHE A 37 -12.14 5.56 -7.19
N ASN A 38 -11.77 5.34 -8.45
CA ASN A 38 -10.60 4.52 -8.78
C ASN A 38 -9.31 5.15 -8.25
N LYS A 39 -9.20 6.50 -8.24
CA LYS A 39 -8.04 7.20 -7.70
C LYS A 39 -7.86 7.00 -6.19
N CYS A 40 -8.95 6.86 -5.43
CA CYS A 40 -8.88 6.54 -4.00
C CYS A 40 -8.17 5.18 -3.76
N TYR A 41 -8.43 4.18 -4.59
CA TYR A 41 -7.71 2.90 -4.56
C TYR A 41 -6.29 3.01 -5.09
N ALA A 42 -6.12 3.68 -6.22
CA ALA A 42 -4.84 3.79 -6.91
C ALA A 42 -3.77 4.51 -6.09
N ASN A 43 -4.16 5.35 -5.12
CA ASN A 43 -3.22 6.05 -4.24
C ASN A 43 -2.29 5.10 -3.47
N PHE A 44 -2.74 3.90 -3.14
CA PHE A 44 -1.93 2.88 -2.48
C PHE A 44 -0.95 2.17 -3.44
N ALA A 45 -1.29 2.09 -4.73
CA ALA A 45 -0.56 1.30 -5.72
C ALA A 45 0.33 2.14 -6.64
N MET A 46 0.05 3.44 -6.81
CA MET A 46 0.66 4.29 -7.83
C MET A 46 1.13 5.62 -7.25
N ALA A 47 2.14 6.22 -7.90
CA ALA A 47 2.61 7.56 -7.57
C ALA A 47 1.91 8.68 -8.36
N GLY A 48 1.24 8.34 -9.46
CA GLY A 48 0.55 9.24 -10.37
C GLY A 48 -0.07 8.49 -11.54
N ASN A 49 -0.46 9.19 -12.60
CA ASN A 49 -1.18 8.62 -13.73
C ASN A 49 -0.30 8.35 -14.96
N GLY A 50 0.97 8.71 -14.93
CA GLY A 50 1.87 8.69 -16.10
C GLY A 50 2.62 7.36 -16.30
N GLY A 51 2.26 6.28 -15.62
CA GLY A 51 2.98 5.00 -15.64
C GLY A 51 4.23 5.00 -14.76
N ALA A 52 5.13 4.01 -14.95
CA ALA A 52 6.32 3.82 -14.10
C ALA A 52 7.27 5.03 -14.09
N ASN A 53 7.47 5.62 -15.28
CA ASN A 53 8.30 6.82 -15.47
C ASN A 53 7.47 8.11 -15.39
N GLY A 54 6.21 8.00 -14.97
CA GLY A 54 5.27 9.07 -15.09
C GLY A 54 5.35 10.08 -13.97
N ASP A 55 4.55 11.11 -14.15
CA ASP A 55 4.48 12.23 -13.25
C ASP A 55 3.95 11.81 -11.88
N CYS A 56 4.66 12.20 -10.84
CA CYS A 56 4.12 12.18 -9.49
C CYS A 56 2.93 13.13 -9.42
N ASP A 57 1.84 12.70 -8.80
CA ASP A 57 0.67 13.55 -8.55
C ASP A 57 0.83 14.45 -7.30
N ILE A 58 2.02 14.46 -6.73
CA ILE A 58 2.42 15.32 -5.60
C ILE A 58 3.59 16.18 -6.05
N ASP A 59 3.37 17.49 -6.09
CA ASP A 59 4.38 18.46 -6.53
C ASP A 59 5.65 18.40 -5.67
N GLY A 60 6.81 18.45 -6.34
CA GLY A 60 8.11 18.51 -5.69
C GLY A 60 8.62 17.21 -5.09
N ILE A 61 7.91 16.08 -5.34
CA ILE A 61 8.34 14.75 -4.89
C ILE A 61 8.53 13.84 -6.12
N ASP A 62 9.62 13.09 -6.12
CA ASP A 62 9.93 12.13 -7.17
C ASP A 62 8.95 10.93 -7.18
N GLY A 63 8.50 10.50 -8.35
CA GLY A 63 7.55 9.40 -8.52
C GLY A 63 8.08 8.06 -7.99
N GLY A 64 9.37 7.80 -8.09
CA GLY A 64 10.00 6.58 -7.59
C GLY A 64 10.09 6.52 -6.06
N THR A 65 10.01 7.67 -5.38
CA THR A 65 10.16 7.77 -3.92
C THR A 65 8.89 8.21 -3.19
N SER A 66 7.78 8.44 -3.89
CA SER A 66 6.54 8.98 -3.31
C SER A 66 5.45 7.94 -3.06
N GLY A 67 5.67 6.67 -3.44
CA GLY A 67 4.63 5.64 -3.37
C GLY A 67 4.39 5.10 -1.97
N PHE A 68 3.13 4.78 -1.69
CA PHE A 68 2.72 4.25 -0.40
C PHE A 68 3.47 2.97 -0.01
N VAL A 69 3.59 2.00 -0.93
CA VAL A 69 4.22 0.69 -0.65
C VAL A 69 5.70 0.87 -0.30
N ARG A 70 6.48 1.58 -1.15
CA ARG A 70 7.91 1.79 -0.90
C ARG A 70 8.15 2.51 0.43
N GLN A 71 7.41 3.57 0.69
CA GLN A 71 7.67 4.39 1.87
C GLN A 71 7.18 3.71 3.16
N THR A 72 6.10 2.93 3.10
CA THR A 72 5.67 2.08 4.21
C THR A 72 6.70 1.00 4.50
N PHE A 73 7.25 0.35 3.45
CA PHE A 73 8.36 -0.60 3.60
C PHE A 73 9.58 0.07 4.25
N ASN A 74 10.03 1.20 3.72
CA ASN A 74 11.20 1.90 4.24
C ASN A 74 11.04 2.25 5.73
N ALA A 75 9.88 2.79 6.11
CA ALA A 75 9.63 3.21 7.49
C ALA A 75 9.49 2.04 8.48
N ASN A 76 8.93 0.91 8.03
CA ASN A 76 8.67 -0.24 8.92
C ASN A 76 9.80 -1.27 8.91
N GLU A 77 10.47 -1.50 7.77
CA GLU A 77 11.45 -2.57 7.63
C GLU A 77 12.90 -2.08 7.82
N LEU A 78 13.25 -0.93 7.22
CA LEU A 78 14.64 -0.45 7.30
C LEU A 78 15.02 0.08 8.69
N THR A 79 14.06 0.39 9.53
CA THR A 79 14.27 0.81 10.93
C THR A 79 14.40 -0.36 11.91
N THR A 80 14.39 -1.60 11.41
CA THR A 80 14.43 -2.82 12.21
C THR A 80 15.74 -3.60 12.04
N ASP A 81 15.86 -4.71 12.76
CA ASP A 81 16.95 -5.69 12.63
C ASP A 81 16.70 -6.70 11.49
N GLU A 82 15.73 -6.46 10.59
CA GLU A 82 15.34 -7.39 9.53
C GLU A 82 15.92 -7.02 8.18
N ALA A 83 15.96 -5.71 7.83
CA ALA A 83 16.39 -5.25 6.52
C ALA A 83 17.38 -4.09 6.58
N ILE A 84 18.18 -3.96 5.51
CA ILE A 84 19.07 -2.83 5.29
C ILE A 84 19.08 -2.48 3.79
N CYS A 85 19.26 -1.19 3.47
CA CYS A 85 19.34 -0.70 2.11
C CYS A 85 20.65 0.04 1.87
N GLY A 86 21.33 -0.27 0.75
CA GLY A 86 22.60 0.36 0.36
C GLY A 86 22.46 1.49 -0.64
N TRP A 87 21.23 1.94 -0.96
CA TRP A 87 21.04 3.05 -1.90
C TRP A 87 21.44 4.39 -1.30
N GLY A 88 21.94 5.27 -2.17
CA GLY A 88 22.33 6.63 -1.80
C GLY A 88 21.19 7.65 -1.81
N ASP A 89 19.92 7.21 -1.92
CA ASP A 89 18.77 8.10 -1.83
C ASP A 89 18.77 8.85 -0.50
N ASP A 90 18.54 10.17 -0.55
CA ASP A 90 18.51 10.99 0.65
C ASP A 90 17.45 10.48 1.64
N GLY A 91 17.85 10.26 2.88
CA GLY A 91 17.00 9.76 3.95
C GLY A 91 17.06 8.25 4.19
N ILE A 92 17.49 7.39 3.25
CA ILE A 92 17.57 5.93 3.41
C ILE A 92 18.52 5.53 4.55
N ALA A 93 19.73 6.07 4.55
CA ALA A 93 20.72 5.79 5.61
C ALA A 93 20.18 6.16 6.99
N GLY A 94 19.40 7.24 7.08
CA GLY A 94 18.74 7.66 8.32
C GLY A 94 17.84 6.56 8.89
N PHE A 95 17.06 5.89 8.07
CA PHE A 95 16.24 4.73 8.50
C PHE A 95 17.10 3.54 8.89
N CYS A 96 18.05 3.13 8.05
CA CYS A 96 18.90 1.97 8.32
C CYS A 96 19.68 2.04 9.63
N TYR A 97 20.00 3.25 10.09
CA TYR A 97 20.76 3.48 11.32
C TYR A 97 19.97 4.14 12.44
N ASN A 98 18.65 4.28 12.29
CA ASN A 98 17.74 4.95 13.25
C ASN A 98 18.23 6.35 13.65
N SER A 99 18.81 7.10 12.70
CA SER A 99 19.35 8.45 12.87
C SER A 99 18.52 9.52 12.13
N TYR A 100 17.29 9.18 11.73
CA TYR A 100 16.38 10.11 11.04
C TYR A 100 15.75 11.12 12.01
N ASN A 101 15.24 12.19 11.44
CA ASN A 101 14.49 13.23 12.13
C ASN A 101 13.29 13.69 11.28
N ALA A 102 12.54 14.67 11.77
CA ALA A 102 11.34 15.17 11.11
C ALA A 102 11.54 15.77 9.70
N THR A 103 12.78 16.05 9.30
CA THR A 103 13.11 16.59 7.97
C THR A 103 13.55 15.51 6.98
N ASN A 104 13.49 14.23 7.37
CA ASN A 104 13.83 13.12 6.48
C ASN A 104 12.90 13.12 5.26
N PRO A 105 13.41 13.18 4.02
CA PRO A 105 12.60 13.30 2.81
C PRO A 105 11.71 12.07 2.56
N MET A 106 12.12 10.88 3.02
CA MET A 106 11.28 9.67 2.90
C MET A 106 10.04 9.75 3.80
N LEU A 107 10.18 10.31 5.02
CA LEU A 107 9.03 10.59 5.89
C LEU A 107 8.12 11.65 5.29
N THR A 108 8.70 12.70 4.68
CA THR A 108 7.92 13.72 3.96
C THR A 108 7.12 13.10 2.82
N GLY A 109 7.74 12.20 2.04
CA GLY A 109 7.08 11.47 0.94
C GLY A 109 5.91 10.61 1.43
N LEU A 110 6.10 9.84 2.50
CA LEU A 110 5.04 9.02 3.09
C LEU A 110 3.88 9.88 3.62
N TYR A 111 4.20 10.93 4.37
CA TYR A 111 3.20 11.86 4.89
C TYR A 111 2.37 12.50 3.77
N ALA A 112 3.05 13.01 2.74
CA ALA A 112 2.40 13.63 1.59
C ALA A 112 1.51 12.63 0.83
N ARG A 113 1.97 11.38 0.63
CA ARG A 113 1.18 10.33 -0.03
C ARG A 113 -0.08 10.00 0.75
N ILE A 114 0.00 9.80 2.05
CA ILE A 114 -1.15 9.50 2.91
C ILE A 114 -2.14 10.67 2.91
N THR A 115 -1.66 11.89 3.11
CA THR A 115 -2.55 13.08 3.15
C THR A 115 -3.20 13.37 1.80
N THR A 116 -2.53 13.05 0.68
CA THR A 116 -3.12 13.12 -0.67
C THR A 116 -4.23 12.10 -0.84
N GLY A 117 -4.05 10.86 -0.35
CA GLY A 117 -5.10 9.83 -0.34
C GLY A 117 -6.34 10.26 0.45
N ILE A 118 -6.13 10.85 1.62
CA ILE A 118 -7.23 11.44 2.42
C ILE A 118 -7.96 12.53 1.63
N ALA A 119 -7.22 13.39 0.92
CA ALA A 119 -7.82 14.46 0.12
C ALA A 119 -8.68 13.90 -1.04
N TYR A 120 -8.21 12.85 -1.75
CA TYR A 120 -9.01 12.17 -2.77
C TYR A 120 -10.28 11.56 -2.19
N CYS A 121 -10.20 10.88 -1.06
CA CYS A 121 -11.36 10.32 -0.39
C CYS A 121 -12.35 11.40 0.07
N ASN A 122 -11.88 12.49 0.66
CA ASN A 122 -12.73 13.62 1.06
C ASN A 122 -13.42 14.26 -0.14
N GLN A 123 -12.69 14.46 -1.26
CA GLN A 123 -13.27 15.00 -2.48
C GLN A 123 -14.35 14.09 -3.06
N TYR A 124 -14.08 12.77 -3.14
CA TYR A 124 -15.07 11.79 -3.59
C TYR A 124 -16.34 11.85 -2.74
N LEU A 125 -16.19 11.80 -1.41
CA LEU A 125 -17.34 11.78 -0.49
C LEU A 125 -18.14 13.08 -0.49
N ALA A 126 -17.53 14.23 -0.83
CA ALA A 126 -18.22 15.50 -0.97
C ALA A 126 -19.03 15.60 -2.28
N GLU A 127 -18.54 14.97 -3.36
CA GLU A 127 -19.11 15.09 -4.71
C GLU A 127 -20.00 13.90 -5.11
N ALA A 128 -19.88 12.77 -4.42
CA ALA A 128 -20.55 11.53 -4.81
C ALA A 128 -22.08 11.57 -4.65
N GLY A 129 -22.62 12.49 -3.83
CA GLY A 129 -24.07 12.62 -3.61
C GLY A 129 -24.69 11.30 -3.13
N ASP A 130 -25.86 10.94 -3.70
CA ASP A 130 -26.60 9.71 -3.41
C ASP A 130 -26.08 8.48 -4.19
N GLN A 131 -24.77 8.33 -4.30
CA GLN A 131 -24.16 7.19 -4.95
C GLN A 131 -24.41 5.88 -4.18
N ASP A 132 -24.07 4.74 -4.81
CA ASP A 132 -24.12 3.42 -4.23
C ASP A 132 -23.51 3.38 -2.81
N ALA A 133 -24.31 2.98 -1.83
CA ALA A 133 -23.93 2.92 -0.43
C ALA A 133 -22.67 2.07 -0.19
N THR A 134 -22.44 1.03 -1.01
CA THR A 134 -21.24 0.19 -0.95
C THR A 134 -20.01 0.97 -1.40
N LYS A 135 -20.08 1.71 -2.51
CA LYS A 135 -18.96 2.57 -2.96
C LYS A 135 -18.62 3.65 -1.91
N LEU A 136 -19.64 4.26 -1.30
CA LEU A 136 -19.42 5.24 -0.22
C LEU A 136 -18.73 4.59 0.99
N ALA A 137 -19.18 3.41 1.40
CA ALA A 137 -18.56 2.67 2.51
C ALA A 137 -17.10 2.27 2.21
N GLU A 138 -16.81 1.84 0.98
CA GLU A 138 -15.45 1.53 0.56
C GLU A 138 -14.52 2.75 0.62
N VAL A 139 -14.93 3.90 0.09
CA VAL A 139 -14.10 5.12 0.16
C VAL A 139 -13.93 5.61 1.59
N ARG A 140 -14.95 5.49 2.44
CA ARG A 140 -14.84 5.76 3.88
C ARG A 140 -13.83 4.80 4.55
N PHE A 141 -13.81 3.53 4.16
CA PHE A 141 -12.79 2.58 4.61
C PHE A 141 -11.38 2.99 4.17
N LEU A 142 -11.17 3.32 2.89
CA LEU A 142 -9.87 3.74 2.38
C LEU A 142 -9.36 4.98 3.13
N ARG A 143 -10.23 5.97 3.37
CA ARG A 143 -9.92 7.14 4.19
C ARG A 143 -9.56 6.76 5.63
N ALA A 144 -10.30 5.82 6.22
CA ALA A 144 -10.00 5.33 7.56
C ALA A 144 -8.64 4.61 7.62
N TYR A 145 -8.30 3.82 6.60
CA TYR A 145 -7.00 3.16 6.50
C TYR A 145 -5.83 4.16 6.38
N GLU A 146 -6.01 5.24 5.59
CA GLU A 146 -5.04 6.34 5.50
C GLU A 146 -4.88 7.05 6.87
N TYR A 147 -5.97 7.37 7.56
CA TYR A 147 -5.92 7.96 8.91
C TYR A 147 -5.32 7.02 9.96
N TYR A 148 -5.59 5.71 9.87
CA TYR A 148 -4.94 4.71 10.69
C TYR A 148 -3.42 4.73 10.49
N SER A 149 -2.96 4.70 9.23
CA SER A 149 -1.54 4.75 8.88
C SER A 149 -0.87 6.03 9.36
N LEU A 150 -1.56 7.17 9.21
CA LEU A 150 -1.07 8.46 9.68
C LEU A 150 -0.97 8.53 11.21
N MET A 151 -1.99 8.04 11.92
CA MET A 151 -2.00 7.98 13.38
C MET A 151 -0.91 7.04 13.92
N ASP A 152 -0.76 5.87 13.32
CA ASP A 152 0.24 4.89 13.75
C ASP A 152 1.65 5.44 13.62
N ALA A 153 1.97 6.11 12.50
CA ALA A 153 3.29 6.66 12.23
C ALA A 153 3.59 7.98 13.00
N TRP A 154 2.62 8.89 13.15
CA TRP A 154 2.86 10.24 13.72
C TRP A 154 2.15 10.53 15.04
N GLY A 155 1.24 9.69 15.47
CA GLY A 155 0.50 9.86 16.72
C GLY A 155 -0.56 10.95 16.66
N ASN A 156 -0.21 12.20 16.92
CA ASN A 156 -1.13 13.33 16.79
C ASN A 156 -1.08 13.90 15.37
N ILE A 157 -2.23 14.02 14.72
CA ILE A 157 -2.31 14.24 13.29
C ILE A 157 -3.23 15.41 12.91
N PRO A 158 -3.08 16.01 11.72
CA PRO A 158 -4.11 16.86 11.14
C PRO A 158 -5.30 16.02 10.72
N PHE A 159 -6.51 16.49 11.03
CA PHE A 159 -7.75 15.77 10.77
C PHE A 159 -8.80 16.68 10.13
N THR A 160 -9.36 16.26 9.01
CA THR A 160 -10.52 16.88 8.35
C THR A 160 -11.26 15.87 7.50
N LEU A 161 -12.58 15.98 7.46
CA LEU A 161 -13.46 15.16 6.63
C LEU A 161 -13.99 15.92 5.42
N GLN A 162 -13.56 17.16 5.23
CA GLN A 162 -14.04 18.05 4.16
C GLN A 162 -12.86 18.48 3.27
N PRO A 163 -13.05 18.53 1.94
CA PRO A 163 -12.04 19.07 1.04
C PRO A 163 -11.79 20.55 1.32
N LEU A 164 -10.58 21.01 1.04
CA LEU A 164 -10.17 22.43 1.13
C LEU A 164 -10.43 23.11 2.49
N THR A 165 -10.61 22.31 3.54
CA THR A 165 -10.86 22.82 4.90
C THR A 165 -9.57 22.71 5.73
N LYS A 166 -9.28 23.77 6.51
CA LYS A 166 -8.15 23.73 7.43
C LYS A 166 -8.35 22.60 8.44
N PRO A 167 -7.39 21.65 8.54
CA PRO A 167 -7.51 20.54 9.46
C PRO A 167 -7.40 20.99 10.92
N GLU A 168 -8.09 20.27 11.80
CA GLU A 168 -7.90 20.35 13.24
C GLU A 168 -6.79 19.38 13.67
N ARG A 169 -6.21 19.62 14.84
CA ARG A 169 -5.25 18.67 15.42
C ARG A 169 -5.99 17.64 16.25
N TYR A 170 -5.96 16.38 15.83
CA TYR A 170 -6.44 15.25 16.63
C TYR A 170 -5.29 14.59 17.38
N THR A 171 -5.54 14.24 18.63
CA THR A 171 -4.66 13.35 19.39
C THR A 171 -4.81 11.92 18.88
N ARG A 172 -3.85 11.06 19.21
CA ARG A 172 -3.90 9.63 18.89
C ARG A 172 -5.19 8.98 19.41
N ALA A 173 -5.58 9.29 20.64
CA ALA A 173 -6.81 8.77 21.23
C ALA A 173 -8.08 9.25 20.50
N GLN A 174 -8.16 10.53 20.12
CA GLN A 174 -9.29 11.05 19.35
C GLN A 174 -9.38 10.40 17.96
N THR A 175 -8.24 10.17 17.32
CA THR A 175 -8.21 9.48 16.03
C THR A 175 -8.65 8.02 16.16
N TYR A 176 -8.19 7.33 17.23
CA TYR A 176 -8.63 5.97 17.54
C TYR A 176 -10.15 5.89 17.72
N GLU A 177 -10.74 6.76 18.52
CA GLU A 177 -12.19 6.81 18.76
C GLU A 177 -12.98 7.06 17.46
N TRP A 178 -12.48 7.97 16.62
CA TRP A 178 -13.09 8.22 15.32
C TRP A 178 -12.98 7.01 14.39
N LEU A 179 -11.80 6.35 14.31
CA LEU A 179 -11.58 5.16 13.50
C LEU A 179 -12.52 4.01 13.91
N GLU A 180 -12.63 3.74 15.21
CA GLU A 180 -13.54 2.72 15.72
C GLU A 180 -14.99 2.99 15.28
N LYS A 181 -15.45 4.21 15.52
CA LYS A 181 -16.81 4.63 15.14
C LYS A 181 -17.04 4.53 13.63
N GLU A 182 -16.12 5.06 12.82
CA GLU A 182 -16.22 5.07 11.36
C GLU A 182 -16.29 3.66 10.80
N LEU A 183 -15.39 2.76 11.23
CA LEU A 183 -15.34 1.38 10.75
C LEU A 183 -16.60 0.59 11.14
N LEU A 184 -17.11 0.76 12.37
CA LEU A 184 -18.34 0.11 12.82
C LEU A 184 -19.58 0.61 12.06
N GLU A 185 -19.60 1.90 11.69
CA GLU A 185 -20.72 2.49 10.95
C GLU A 185 -20.77 2.03 9.50
N ILE A 186 -19.61 1.85 8.84
CA ILE A 186 -19.56 1.44 7.44
C ILE A 186 -19.70 -0.08 7.24
N GLU A 187 -19.36 -0.90 8.24
CA GLU A 187 -19.37 -2.36 8.15
C GLU A 187 -20.65 -2.92 7.49
N PRO A 188 -21.88 -2.50 7.88
CA PRO A 188 -23.11 -3.04 7.31
C PRO A 188 -23.27 -2.80 5.81
N ASN A 189 -22.65 -1.73 5.27
CA ASN A 189 -22.77 -1.32 3.88
C ASN A 189 -21.69 -1.88 2.96
N LEU A 190 -20.64 -2.49 3.53
CA LEU A 190 -19.61 -3.17 2.76
C LEU A 190 -20.13 -4.50 2.21
N SER A 191 -19.57 -4.93 1.07
CA SER A 191 -19.86 -6.25 0.51
C SER A 191 -19.46 -7.37 1.49
N GLU A 192 -20.14 -8.52 1.38
CA GLU A 192 -19.86 -9.67 2.24
C GLU A 192 -18.40 -10.13 2.12
N ALA A 193 -17.84 -10.59 3.24
CA ALA A 193 -16.48 -11.13 3.34
C ALA A 193 -16.36 -12.41 2.48
N LYS A 194 -15.95 -12.23 1.23
CA LYS A 194 -15.86 -13.30 0.24
C LYS A 194 -14.52 -13.27 -0.46
N ALA A 195 -13.70 -14.30 -0.23
CA ALA A 195 -12.46 -14.51 -0.96
C ALA A 195 -12.73 -14.65 -2.47
N LYS A 196 -11.90 -14.02 -3.29
CA LYS A 196 -12.08 -13.88 -4.73
C LYS A 196 -10.77 -14.14 -5.46
N LYS A 197 -10.88 -14.61 -6.71
CA LYS A 197 -9.78 -14.62 -7.69
C LYS A 197 -9.89 -13.40 -8.61
N SER A 198 -8.84 -13.13 -9.37
CA SER A 198 -8.78 -12.00 -10.32
C SER A 198 -9.88 -12.03 -11.38
N SER A 199 -10.43 -13.22 -11.69
CA SER A 199 -11.58 -13.40 -12.59
C SER A 199 -12.94 -13.05 -11.98
N ASP A 200 -13.02 -12.91 -10.65
CA ASP A 200 -14.28 -12.65 -9.96
C ASP A 200 -14.61 -11.15 -9.92
N ALA A 201 -15.86 -10.80 -10.07
CA ALA A 201 -16.31 -9.42 -9.96
C ALA A 201 -16.00 -8.83 -8.57
N GLY A 202 -15.41 -7.64 -8.57
CA GLY A 202 -15.03 -6.94 -7.34
C GLY A 202 -13.77 -7.49 -6.67
N TYR A 203 -12.93 -8.26 -7.37
CA TYR A 203 -11.58 -8.56 -6.90
C TYR A 203 -10.80 -7.28 -6.65
N GLY A 204 -10.07 -7.22 -5.54
CA GLY A 204 -9.35 -6.00 -5.12
C GLY A 204 -10.21 -4.91 -4.47
N ARG A 205 -11.54 -5.07 -4.43
CA ARG A 205 -12.45 -4.16 -3.72
C ARG A 205 -12.51 -4.51 -2.23
N VAL A 206 -12.59 -3.47 -1.40
CA VAL A 206 -12.77 -3.62 0.05
C VAL A 206 -14.08 -4.35 0.36
N ASP A 207 -14.04 -5.25 1.32
CA ASP A 207 -15.19 -5.96 1.85
C ASP A 207 -15.19 -5.97 3.40
N LYS A 208 -16.16 -6.66 4.00
CA LYS A 208 -16.25 -6.77 5.47
C LYS A 208 -15.01 -7.38 6.11
N ALA A 209 -14.30 -8.30 5.44
CA ALA A 209 -13.09 -8.90 6.02
C ALA A 209 -11.96 -7.89 6.16
N ALA A 210 -11.79 -6.97 5.19
CA ALA A 210 -10.82 -5.88 5.29
C ALA A 210 -11.15 -4.96 6.48
N CYS A 211 -12.43 -4.63 6.65
CA CYS A 211 -12.91 -3.84 7.79
C CYS A 211 -12.65 -4.54 9.12
N TRP A 212 -12.99 -5.81 9.24
CA TRP A 212 -12.75 -6.60 10.46
C TRP A 212 -11.26 -6.71 10.78
N LEU A 213 -10.41 -6.92 9.78
CA LEU A 213 -8.97 -7.01 10.01
C LEU A 213 -8.39 -5.69 10.48
N LEU A 214 -8.83 -4.56 9.92
CA LEU A 214 -8.41 -3.23 10.38
C LEU A 214 -8.89 -2.94 11.80
N LEU A 215 -10.14 -3.29 12.14
CA LEU A 215 -10.65 -3.21 13.52
C LEU A 215 -9.85 -4.09 14.49
N SER A 216 -9.52 -5.34 14.08
CA SER A 216 -8.69 -6.22 14.90
C SER A 216 -7.32 -5.60 15.19
N ARG A 217 -6.64 -5.02 14.19
CA ARG A 217 -5.36 -4.32 14.35
C ARG A 217 -5.49 -3.08 15.24
N LEU A 218 -6.55 -2.31 15.05
CA LEU A 218 -6.84 -1.13 15.86
C LEU A 218 -6.99 -1.50 17.34
N TYR A 219 -7.78 -2.54 17.64
CA TYR A 219 -7.99 -3.04 19.00
C TYR A 219 -6.75 -3.70 19.61
N LEU A 220 -5.93 -4.40 18.79
CA LEU A 220 -4.70 -5.01 19.28
C LEU A 220 -3.73 -3.95 19.82
N ASN A 221 -3.67 -2.79 19.18
CA ASN A 221 -2.81 -1.67 19.57
C ASN A 221 -3.52 -0.60 20.41
N ALA A 222 -4.75 -0.85 20.88
CA ALA A 222 -5.55 0.12 21.61
C ALA A 222 -4.84 0.66 22.86
N GLU A 223 -4.09 -0.18 23.59
CA GLU A 223 -3.34 0.24 24.77
C GLU A 223 -2.28 1.29 24.42
N VAL A 224 -1.58 1.14 23.29
CA VAL A 224 -0.60 2.11 22.79
C VAL A 224 -1.27 3.44 22.41
N TYR A 225 -2.46 3.37 21.81
CA TYR A 225 -3.15 4.55 21.30
C TYR A 225 -3.92 5.32 22.38
N THR A 226 -4.46 4.61 23.36
CA THR A 226 -5.42 5.17 24.34
C THR A 226 -5.02 4.98 25.80
N GLY A 227 -4.04 4.13 26.08
CA GLY A 227 -3.71 3.67 27.43
C GLY A 227 -4.62 2.55 27.95
N THR A 228 -5.56 2.04 27.14
CA THR A 228 -6.51 1.00 27.54
C THR A 228 -6.51 -0.15 26.56
N ALA A 229 -6.16 -1.36 27.02
CA ALA A 229 -6.14 -2.57 26.20
C ALA A 229 -7.55 -3.00 25.76
N GLN A 230 -7.66 -3.52 24.51
CA GLN A 230 -8.90 -4.01 23.93
C GLN A 230 -8.70 -5.42 23.29
N TRP A 231 -7.91 -6.28 23.89
CA TRP A 231 -7.47 -7.55 23.29
C TRP A 231 -8.61 -8.53 22.99
N GLU A 232 -9.68 -8.52 23.81
CA GLU A 232 -10.84 -9.39 23.51
C GLU A 232 -11.60 -8.94 22.26
N LYS A 233 -11.71 -7.62 22.02
CA LYS A 233 -12.26 -7.12 20.76
C LYS A 233 -11.33 -7.46 19.57
N ALA A 234 -10.02 -7.33 19.74
CA ALA A 234 -9.05 -7.72 18.70
C ALA A 234 -9.24 -9.18 18.28
N LYS A 235 -9.35 -10.08 19.26
CA LYS A 235 -9.63 -11.51 19.06
C LYS A 235 -10.98 -11.76 18.40
N GLU A 236 -12.04 -11.06 18.81
CA GLU A 236 -13.37 -11.19 18.22
C GLU A 236 -13.35 -10.88 16.73
N TYR A 237 -12.75 -9.74 16.33
CA TYR A 237 -12.70 -9.32 14.94
C TYR A 237 -11.74 -10.17 14.10
N ALA A 238 -10.62 -10.64 14.64
CA ALA A 238 -9.76 -11.63 13.99
C ALA A 238 -10.53 -12.93 13.73
N LYS A 239 -11.37 -13.37 14.71
CA LYS A 239 -12.20 -14.56 14.53
C LYS A 239 -13.24 -14.40 13.41
N LYS A 240 -13.86 -13.23 13.24
CA LYS A 240 -14.77 -12.98 12.11
C LYS A 240 -14.08 -13.21 10.75
N VAL A 241 -12.81 -12.78 10.62
CA VAL A 241 -12.02 -13.04 9.42
C VAL A 241 -11.75 -14.53 9.24
N MET A 242 -11.35 -15.23 10.30
CA MET A 242 -11.07 -16.69 10.26
C MET A 242 -12.31 -17.52 9.93
N ASP A 243 -13.49 -17.07 10.35
CA ASP A 243 -14.77 -17.75 10.10
C ASP A 243 -15.34 -17.42 8.71
N SER A 244 -14.70 -16.52 7.94
CA SER A 244 -15.13 -16.14 6.59
C SER A 244 -14.65 -17.14 5.52
N SER A 245 -14.82 -16.81 4.24
CA SER A 245 -14.31 -17.64 3.14
C SER A 245 -12.82 -17.43 2.84
N TYR A 246 -12.17 -16.44 3.46
CA TYR A 246 -10.72 -16.27 3.37
C TYR A 246 -10.01 -17.41 4.11
N LYS A 247 -8.93 -17.88 3.54
CA LYS A 247 -8.18 -19.02 4.09
C LYS A 247 -6.72 -18.98 3.67
N LEU A 248 -5.85 -19.56 4.49
CA LEU A 248 -4.45 -19.74 4.14
C LEU A 248 -4.33 -20.66 2.91
N ASN A 249 -3.42 -20.31 2.00
CA ASN A 249 -3.07 -21.18 0.90
C ASN A 249 -2.23 -22.36 1.43
N THR A 250 -2.67 -23.58 1.16
CA THR A 250 -2.00 -24.82 1.55
C THR A 250 -1.67 -25.72 0.37
N THR A 251 -1.92 -25.25 -0.86
CA THR A 251 -1.75 -26.01 -2.09
C THR A 251 -0.49 -25.59 -2.82
N SER A 252 0.45 -26.51 -3.00
CA SER A 252 1.65 -26.34 -3.82
C SER A 252 1.35 -26.74 -5.25
N VAL A 253 1.93 -26.04 -6.24
CA VAL A 253 1.71 -26.28 -7.67
C VAL A 253 3.05 -26.24 -8.41
N ASN A 254 3.31 -27.22 -9.28
CA ASN A 254 4.48 -27.24 -10.19
C ASN A 254 5.84 -27.02 -9.50
N GLY A 255 6.00 -27.49 -8.26
CA GLY A 255 7.24 -27.34 -7.49
C GLY A 255 7.33 -26.02 -6.68
N TRP A 256 6.38 -25.09 -6.86
CA TRP A 256 6.29 -23.91 -6.00
C TRP A 256 5.53 -24.26 -4.73
N SER A 257 6.05 -23.85 -3.57
CA SER A 257 5.37 -24.09 -2.30
C SER A 257 4.11 -23.20 -2.20
N ALA A 258 3.18 -23.63 -1.35
CA ALA A 258 1.97 -22.86 -1.07
C ALA A 258 2.28 -21.42 -0.62
N TYR A 259 3.36 -21.23 0.15
CA TYR A 259 3.80 -19.91 0.59
C TYR A 259 4.38 -19.06 -0.55
N GLN A 260 5.24 -19.66 -1.40
CA GLN A 260 5.80 -18.93 -2.56
C GLN A 260 4.72 -18.41 -3.50
N MET A 261 3.64 -19.17 -3.71
CA MET A 261 2.54 -18.78 -4.59
C MET A 261 1.84 -17.49 -4.20
N LEU A 262 1.93 -17.05 -2.93
CA LEU A 262 1.38 -15.76 -2.47
C LEU A 262 2.09 -14.56 -3.11
N PHE A 263 3.32 -14.74 -3.56
CA PHE A 263 4.22 -13.67 -4.02
C PHE A 263 4.60 -13.80 -5.51
N MET A 264 3.86 -14.60 -6.27
CA MET A 264 4.10 -14.85 -7.69
C MET A 264 3.23 -13.97 -8.59
N GLY A 265 3.59 -13.88 -9.88
CA GLY A 265 2.91 -13.03 -10.85
C GLY A 265 1.44 -13.39 -11.12
N ASP A 266 1.07 -14.67 -10.89
CA ASP A 266 -0.31 -15.17 -11.03
C ASP A 266 -1.00 -15.43 -9.68
N ASN A 267 -0.55 -14.81 -8.60
CA ASN A 267 -1.11 -15.01 -7.26
C ASN A 267 -2.62 -14.68 -7.17
N GLY A 268 -3.12 -13.77 -8.00
CA GLY A 268 -4.54 -13.46 -8.12
C GLY A 268 -5.36 -14.50 -8.91
N GLU A 269 -4.71 -15.38 -9.69
CA GLU A 269 -5.35 -16.37 -10.56
C GLU A 269 -5.46 -17.75 -9.90
N THR A 270 -4.61 -18.01 -8.90
CA THR A 270 -4.51 -19.29 -8.17
C THR A 270 -5.29 -19.26 -6.84
N ASP A 271 -5.25 -20.35 -6.08
CA ASP A 271 -5.86 -20.41 -4.74
C ASP A 271 -5.14 -19.52 -3.72
N ALA A 272 -3.92 -19.03 -4.03
CA ALA A 272 -3.22 -18.03 -3.24
C ALA A 272 -4.04 -16.73 -3.09
N ALA A 273 -4.87 -16.39 -4.08
CA ALA A 273 -5.77 -15.24 -4.02
C ALA A 273 -6.72 -15.26 -2.81
N TYR A 274 -7.07 -16.45 -2.31
CA TYR A 274 -8.00 -16.58 -1.19
C TYR A 274 -7.40 -16.20 0.17
N GLU A 275 -6.09 -16.00 0.24
CA GLU A 275 -5.41 -15.44 1.42
C GLU A 275 -5.36 -13.90 1.38
N GLY A 276 -5.43 -13.30 0.19
CA GLY A 276 -5.38 -11.86 -0.02
C GLY A 276 -6.70 -11.16 0.29
N ILE A 277 -6.79 -10.47 1.45
CA ILE A 277 -8.03 -9.80 1.89
C ILE A 277 -8.23 -8.45 1.18
N PHE A 278 -7.16 -7.67 1.00
CA PHE A 278 -7.19 -6.39 0.31
C PHE A 278 -5.94 -6.26 -0.58
N PRO A 279 -5.92 -6.93 -1.74
CA PRO A 279 -4.79 -6.87 -2.66
C PRO A 279 -4.75 -5.52 -3.39
N LEU A 280 -3.56 -4.95 -3.50
CA LEU A 280 -3.30 -3.79 -4.36
C LEU A 280 -3.04 -4.28 -5.78
N LEU A 281 -3.96 -3.97 -6.70
CA LEU A 281 -3.93 -4.51 -8.05
C LEU A 281 -2.91 -3.79 -8.92
N GLN A 282 -2.01 -4.55 -9.56
CA GLN A 282 -1.10 -4.07 -10.57
C GLN A 282 -1.03 -5.06 -11.73
N ASP A 283 -1.29 -4.58 -12.96
CA ASP A 283 -1.28 -5.39 -14.18
C ASP A 283 0.04 -5.30 -14.96
N GLY A 284 0.97 -4.47 -14.48
CA GLY A 284 2.27 -4.25 -15.14
C GLY A 284 2.21 -3.47 -16.45
N LEU A 285 1.02 -3.04 -16.88
CA LEU A 285 0.80 -2.33 -18.14
C LEU A 285 0.24 -0.92 -17.91
N LYS A 286 -0.94 -0.82 -17.29
CA LYS A 286 -1.62 0.45 -17.01
C LYS A 286 -1.38 0.94 -15.59
N THR A 287 -1.18 0.02 -14.67
CA THR A 287 -0.93 0.28 -13.25
C THR A 287 0.53 0.01 -12.92
N THR A 288 1.45 0.72 -13.59
CA THR A 288 2.89 0.60 -13.37
C THR A 288 3.38 1.67 -12.40
N SER A 289 4.36 1.32 -11.56
CA SER A 289 5.00 2.25 -10.64
C SER A 289 6.36 1.72 -10.18
N TRP A 290 7.37 2.61 -10.11
CA TRP A 290 8.67 2.29 -9.53
C TRP A 290 8.64 2.04 -8.02
N CYS A 291 7.57 2.44 -7.33
CA CYS A 291 7.48 2.48 -5.88
C CYS A 291 6.47 1.49 -5.28
N SER A 292 6.00 0.49 -6.05
CA SER A 292 5.04 -0.49 -5.59
C SER A 292 5.50 -1.93 -5.84
N THR A 293 4.77 -2.78 -6.56
CA THR A 293 5.14 -4.19 -6.78
C THR A 293 6.52 -4.32 -7.43
N LEU A 294 6.84 -3.48 -8.42
CA LEU A 294 8.16 -3.51 -9.04
C LEU A 294 9.28 -3.18 -8.03
N PHE A 295 9.04 -2.27 -7.08
CA PHE A 295 9.97 -2.02 -5.99
C PHE A 295 10.23 -3.29 -5.17
N LEU A 296 9.19 -4.02 -4.78
CA LEU A 296 9.32 -5.26 -4.01
C LEU A 296 10.08 -6.35 -4.78
N LEU A 297 9.84 -6.42 -6.10
CA LEU A 297 10.53 -7.38 -6.98
C LEU A 297 12.00 -7.01 -7.21
N ALA A 298 12.27 -5.78 -7.62
CA ALA A 298 13.57 -5.41 -8.15
C ALA A 298 14.58 -4.97 -7.07
N SER A 299 14.10 -4.39 -5.96
CA SER A 299 14.98 -3.82 -4.93
C SER A 299 15.74 -4.86 -4.13
N THR A 300 15.24 -6.10 -4.07
CA THR A 300 15.82 -7.18 -3.28
C THR A 300 16.63 -8.17 -4.13
N TYR A 301 16.54 -8.07 -5.45
CA TYR A 301 17.31 -8.91 -6.38
C TYR A 301 18.48 -8.16 -6.98
N ASP A 302 19.54 -8.88 -7.25
CA ASP A 302 20.55 -8.55 -8.26
C ASP A 302 20.58 -9.62 -9.35
N GLN A 303 21.37 -9.39 -10.40
CA GLN A 303 21.40 -10.25 -11.59
C GLN A 303 21.98 -11.65 -11.34
N ASP A 304 22.61 -11.89 -10.18
CA ASP A 304 23.18 -13.19 -9.82
C ASP A 304 22.20 -14.07 -9.04
N MET A 305 21.01 -13.56 -8.71
CA MET A 305 19.99 -14.30 -7.95
C MET A 305 19.00 -14.96 -8.90
N HIS A 306 18.53 -16.14 -8.53
CA HIS A 306 17.57 -16.91 -9.32
C HIS A 306 16.41 -17.37 -8.43
N ALA A 307 15.21 -16.92 -8.75
CA ALA A 307 14.00 -17.27 -7.98
C ALA A 307 13.37 -18.57 -8.46
N ASN A 308 13.53 -18.93 -9.72
CA ASN A 308 12.85 -20.08 -10.32
C ASN A 308 13.75 -21.34 -10.24
N PRO A 309 13.40 -22.36 -9.44
CA PRO A 309 14.18 -23.58 -9.33
C PRO A 309 14.24 -24.39 -10.63
N ASN A 310 13.29 -24.20 -11.52
CA ASN A 310 13.20 -24.88 -12.82
C ASN A 310 13.94 -24.11 -13.96
N ASN A 311 14.36 -22.88 -13.70
CA ASN A 311 15.11 -22.06 -14.66
C ASN A 311 16.22 -21.28 -13.94
N PRO A 312 17.42 -21.91 -13.77
CA PRO A 312 18.51 -21.32 -12.99
C PRO A 312 19.21 -20.14 -13.67
N THR A 313 18.75 -19.71 -14.84
CA THR A 313 19.27 -18.53 -15.56
C THR A 313 18.32 -17.33 -15.49
N ALA A 314 17.10 -17.53 -14.98
CA ALA A 314 16.10 -16.48 -14.87
C ALA A 314 16.13 -15.87 -13.47
N THR A 315 16.25 -14.55 -13.38
CA THR A 315 16.39 -13.83 -12.10
C THR A 315 15.09 -13.84 -11.29
N ASN A 316 14.11 -13.00 -11.68
CA ASN A 316 12.86 -12.80 -10.91
C ASN A 316 11.60 -12.70 -11.77
N GLY A 317 11.72 -12.96 -13.08
CA GLY A 317 10.61 -12.85 -14.05
C GLY A 317 10.36 -11.42 -14.54
N THR A 318 11.30 -10.48 -14.30
CA THR A 318 11.30 -9.14 -14.90
C THR A 318 12.68 -8.83 -15.52
N ASP A 319 12.78 -7.73 -16.26
CA ASP A 319 14.03 -7.17 -16.77
C ASP A 319 14.74 -6.26 -15.74
N GLN A 320 14.21 -6.15 -14.51
CA GLN A 320 14.67 -5.26 -13.47
C GLN A 320 15.23 -6.05 -12.27
N ALA A 321 16.45 -5.74 -11.87
CA ALA A 321 17.11 -6.24 -10.68
C ALA A 321 18.09 -5.18 -10.17
N TRP A 322 17.64 -4.36 -9.24
CA TRP A 322 18.37 -3.16 -8.78
C TRP A 322 19.32 -3.45 -7.63
N GLY A 323 19.04 -4.50 -6.85
CA GLY A 323 19.70 -4.73 -5.58
C GLY A 323 19.40 -3.62 -4.57
N GLY A 324 20.21 -3.57 -3.51
CA GLY A 324 20.12 -2.51 -2.50
C GLY A 324 19.45 -2.96 -1.21
N ASN A 325 18.24 -3.50 -1.24
CA ASN A 325 17.58 -4.08 -0.07
C ASN A 325 18.07 -5.51 0.19
N ARG A 326 18.51 -5.78 1.41
CA ARG A 326 19.03 -7.08 1.84
C ARG A 326 18.54 -7.43 3.24
N ALA A 327 18.50 -8.74 3.54
CA ALA A 327 18.25 -9.20 4.89
C ALA A 327 19.43 -8.87 5.83
N ARG A 328 19.11 -8.49 7.05
CA ARG A 328 20.09 -8.45 8.13
C ARG A 328 20.37 -9.85 8.67
N PRO A 329 21.58 -10.10 9.22
CA PRO A 329 21.95 -11.43 9.73
C PRO A 329 20.97 -11.96 10.78
N ASP A 330 20.43 -11.10 11.61
CA ASP A 330 19.54 -11.50 12.71
C ASP A 330 18.22 -12.09 12.22
N LEU A 331 17.68 -11.60 11.10
CA LEU A 331 16.52 -12.21 10.45
C LEU A 331 16.87 -13.60 9.91
N VAL A 332 17.94 -13.70 9.13
CA VAL A 332 18.34 -14.98 8.49
C VAL A 332 18.64 -16.06 9.53
N LYS A 333 19.37 -15.71 10.58
CA LYS A 333 19.74 -16.63 11.68
C LYS A 333 18.53 -17.22 12.42
N LYS A 334 17.36 -16.55 12.42
CA LYS A 334 16.13 -17.11 13.03
C LYS A 334 15.68 -18.40 12.38
N PHE A 335 15.98 -18.60 11.10
CA PHE A 335 15.68 -19.83 10.36
C PHE A 335 16.73 -20.92 10.53
N PHE A 336 17.88 -20.59 11.11
CA PHE A 336 19.01 -21.49 11.34
C PHE A 336 19.49 -21.43 12.80
N PRO A 337 18.68 -21.95 13.75
CA PRO A 337 18.98 -21.81 15.19
C PRO A 337 20.30 -22.46 15.62
N ASN A 338 20.84 -23.38 14.82
CA ASN A 338 22.17 -24.02 15.07
C ASN A 338 23.35 -23.17 14.58
N GLY A 339 23.08 -21.96 14.02
CA GLY A 339 24.11 -21.04 13.56
C GLY A 339 24.74 -21.35 12.20
N ASN A 340 24.42 -22.50 11.59
CA ASN A 340 24.97 -22.92 10.29
C ASN A 340 24.09 -22.40 9.14
N VAL A 341 24.29 -21.17 8.76
CA VAL A 341 23.56 -20.56 7.61
C VAL A 341 24.29 -20.93 6.31
N PRO A 342 23.62 -21.64 5.37
CA PRO A 342 24.26 -22.03 4.11
C PRO A 342 24.26 -20.90 3.09
N ASN A 343 25.26 -20.86 2.22
CA ASN A 343 25.31 -19.96 1.06
C ASN A 343 24.72 -20.66 -0.16
N LEU A 344 23.40 -20.61 -0.28
CA LEU A 344 22.62 -21.29 -1.31
C LEU A 344 21.70 -20.32 -2.05
N GLU A 345 21.13 -20.78 -3.17
CA GLU A 345 20.00 -20.11 -3.81
C GLU A 345 18.77 -20.15 -2.90
N SER A 346 17.82 -19.23 -3.14
CA SER A 346 16.69 -18.98 -2.22
C SER A 346 15.83 -20.24 -1.97
N TYR A 347 15.51 -21.01 -3.01
CA TYR A 347 14.71 -22.22 -2.87
C TYR A 347 15.47 -23.31 -2.09
N ALA A 348 16.79 -23.45 -2.32
CA ALA A 348 17.61 -24.40 -1.60
C ALA A 348 17.86 -23.95 -0.13
N THR A 349 17.87 -22.65 0.14
CA THR A 349 17.94 -22.09 1.49
C THR A 349 16.66 -22.42 2.27
N ALA A 350 15.50 -22.28 1.66
CA ALA A 350 14.21 -22.64 2.27
C ALA A 350 14.14 -24.15 2.58
N GLU A 351 14.60 -25.01 1.64
CA GLU A 351 14.69 -26.46 1.86
C GLU A 351 15.64 -26.80 3.02
N ALA A 352 16.82 -26.18 3.07
CA ALA A 352 17.80 -26.39 4.14
C ALA A 352 17.30 -25.92 5.52
N ALA A 353 16.48 -24.86 5.55
CA ALA A 353 15.84 -24.36 6.76
C ALA A 353 14.65 -25.24 7.21
N GLY A 354 14.04 -26.01 6.29
CA GLY A 354 12.78 -26.69 6.52
C GLY A 354 11.60 -25.73 6.72
N ASP A 355 11.71 -24.54 6.14
CA ASP A 355 10.72 -23.47 6.26
C ASP A 355 10.62 -22.69 4.93
N ASP A 356 9.47 -22.77 4.28
CA ASP A 356 9.21 -22.14 2.98
C ASP A 356 9.35 -20.60 2.99
N ARG A 357 9.40 -19.99 4.17
CA ARG A 357 9.59 -18.55 4.34
C ARG A 357 11.04 -18.12 4.23
N ALA A 358 11.99 -19.05 4.35
CA ALA A 358 13.44 -18.76 4.32
C ALA A 358 13.97 -18.55 2.88
N LEU A 359 13.33 -17.68 2.11
CA LEU A 359 13.67 -17.38 0.72
C LEU A 359 14.84 -16.38 0.62
N PHE A 360 15.99 -16.75 1.20
CA PHE A 360 17.21 -15.94 1.21
C PHE A 360 18.24 -16.49 0.26
N CYS A 361 18.82 -15.64 -0.59
CA CYS A 361 19.94 -16.00 -1.46
C CYS A 361 21.26 -15.59 -0.84
N GLY A 362 22.14 -16.57 -0.54
CA GLY A 362 23.50 -16.38 -0.04
C GLY A 362 24.60 -16.53 -1.11
N VAL A 363 24.25 -16.92 -2.34
CA VAL A 363 25.24 -17.18 -3.41
C VAL A 363 26.04 -15.92 -3.71
N ASN A 364 27.38 -16.03 -3.68
CA ASN A 364 28.31 -14.91 -3.85
C ASN A 364 28.08 -13.73 -2.88
N ARG A 365 27.58 -14.01 -1.67
CA ARG A 365 27.26 -13.01 -0.64
C ARG A 365 27.88 -13.37 0.70
N THR A 366 28.08 -12.36 1.54
CA THR A 366 28.34 -12.56 2.96
C THR A 366 27.03 -12.52 3.75
N LEU A 367 27.00 -13.22 4.89
CA LEU A 367 25.82 -13.12 5.78
C LEU A 367 25.76 -11.75 6.47
N ASP A 368 26.90 -11.19 6.82
CA ASP A 368 27.02 -9.91 7.53
C ASP A 368 26.86 -8.72 6.59
N ASN A 369 26.40 -7.57 7.15
CA ASN A 369 26.23 -6.31 6.43
C ASN A 369 27.38 -5.32 6.77
N GLU A 370 28.63 -5.76 6.78
CA GLU A 370 29.78 -4.93 7.17
C GLU A 370 30.01 -3.76 6.21
N ASP A 371 29.82 -3.97 4.92
CA ASP A 371 29.88 -2.92 3.89
C ASP A 371 28.52 -2.76 3.23
N VAL A 372 27.72 -1.82 3.75
CA VAL A 372 26.36 -1.56 3.25
C VAL A 372 26.35 -1.07 1.81
N SER A 373 27.39 -0.37 1.35
CA SER A 373 27.53 0.11 -0.02
C SER A 373 27.73 -1.01 -1.04
N THR A 374 28.23 -2.17 -0.57
CA THR A 374 28.41 -3.36 -1.40
C THR A 374 27.17 -4.24 -1.34
N PHE A 375 26.43 -4.34 -2.45
CA PHE A 375 25.14 -5.07 -2.50
C PHE A 375 25.28 -6.59 -2.28
N LYS A 376 26.49 -7.10 -2.21
CA LYS A 376 26.80 -8.49 -1.83
C LYS A 376 27.06 -8.68 -0.33
N SER A 377 27.12 -7.61 0.44
CA SER A 377 27.22 -7.65 1.91
C SER A 377 25.82 -7.75 2.51
N GLY A 378 25.39 -8.96 2.82
CA GLY A 378 24.04 -9.35 3.24
C GLY A 378 23.34 -10.26 2.24
N PHE A 379 22.46 -11.14 2.73
CA PHE A 379 21.69 -12.04 1.87
C PHE A 379 20.58 -11.31 1.12
N GLY A 380 20.40 -11.64 -0.17
CA GLY A 380 19.25 -11.19 -0.96
C GLY A 380 17.96 -11.86 -0.48
N VAL A 381 16.83 -11.21 -0.71
CA VAL A 381 15.50 -11.75 -0.39
C VAL A 381 14.75 -12.01 -1.69
N ALA A 382 14.47 -13.29 -1.97
CA ALA A 382 13.81 -13.75 -3.19
C ALA A 382 12.33 -14.10 -2.96
N LYS A 383 11.65 -13.31 -2.14
CA LYS A 383 10.27 -13.57 -1.74
C LYS A 383 9.28 -13.26 -2.86
N PHE A 384 9.40 -12.06 -3.44
CA PHE A 384 8.52 -11.63 -4.54
C PHE A 384 9.13 -11.99 -5.88
N THR A 385 8.33 -12.54 -6.78
CA THR A 385 8.75 -12.88 -8.15
C THR A 385 7.61 -12.66 -9.14
N ASN A 386 7.93 -12.33 -10.39
CA ASN A 386 6.96 -12.18 -11.45
C ASN A 386 6.77 -13.46 -12.28
N PHE A 387 7.40 -14.54 -11.90
CA PHE A 387 7.10 -15.85 -12.50
C PHE A 387 5.69 -16.27 -12.16
N LYS A 388 5.07 -16.99 -13.10
CA LYS A 388 3.80 -17.68 -12.87
C LYS A 388 4.05 -19.12 -12.44
N THR A 389 3.03 -19.75 -11.89
CA THR A 389 3.09 -21.14 -11.42
C THR A 389 3.34 -22.14 -12.56
N ASP A 390 3.13 -21.78 -13.82
CA ASP A 390 3.50 -22.57 -15.01
C ASP A 390 4.96 -22.40 -15.44
N GLY A 391 5.71 -21.51 -14.79
CA GLY A 391 7.12 -21.22 -15.07
C GLY A 391 7.37 -20.11 -16.09
N SER A 392 6.30 -19.48 -16.63
CA SER A 392 6.42 -18.32 -17.55
C SER A 392 6.70 -17.02 -16.83
#